data_44c54adc98f4dcf45d5578195ecc3546
#
_entry.id   44c54adc98f4dcf45d5578195ecc3546
#
_cell.length_a   1.000
_cell.length_b   1.000
_cell.length_c   1.000
_cell.angle_alpha   90.00
_cell.angle_beta   90.00
_cell.angle_gamma   90.00
#
_symmetry.space_group_name_H-M   'P 1'
#
loop_
_entity.id
_entity.type
_entity.pdbx_description
1 polymer ?
#
loop_
_entity_poly.entity_id
_entity_poly.type
_entity_poly.pdbx_seq_one_letter_code
_entity_poly.pdbx_strand_id
1 'polypeptide(L)'
;MDVDLLDALYQHTSLERVSSAQYLAMSLWFLERELRGFSSFFMKESLSEQEHGFNFAKYMIARGQTVELEEVTKPIQEWKTVQELVTLSFQMEADVTTSVQQLYSLAERSNDTRTTVFLDPVIDEQIKSEDEMAYLLGKVKFANNDPSALFIIDNELNIN
;
A
#
# COMPACT_ATOMS: atom_id res chain seq x y z
N MET A 1 10.24 -23.53 -7.81
CA MET A 1 9.23 -22.48 -8.06
C MET A 1 9.32 -22.08 -9.53
N ASP A 2 8.20 -21.87 -10.16
CA ASP A 2 8.12 -21.35 -11.53
C ASP A 2 8.84 -19.99 -11.66
N VAL A 3 9.57 -19.79 -12.77
CA VAL A 3 10.42 -18.60 -12.95
C VAL A 3 9.60 -17.34 -13.06
N ASP A 4 8.46 -17.40 -13.78
CA ASP A 4 7.60 -16.23 -13.95
C ASP A 4 6.92 -15.84 -12.64
N LEU A 5 6.53 -16.83 -11.85
CA LEU A 5 5.97 -16.61 -10.51
C LEU A 5 7.00 -15.96 -9.58
N LEU A 6 8.23 -16.48 -9.58
CA LEU A 6 9.29 -15.91 -8.75
C LEU A 6 9.59 -14.45 -9.12
N ASP A 7 9.69 -14.16 -10.41
CA ASP A 7 9.91 -12.80 -10.90
C ASP A 7 8.78 -11.86 -10.46
N ALA A 8 7.54 -12.32 -10.57
CA ALA A 8 6.37 -11.54 -10.12
C ALA A 8 6.38 -11.31 -8.60
N LEU A 9 6.85 -12.27 -7.81
CA LEU A 9 7.02 -12.10 -6.36
C LEU A 9 8.08 -11.06 -6.02
N TYR A 10 9.19 -11.03 -6.77
CA TYR A 10 10.21 -9.98 -6.62
C TYR A 10 9.63 -8.60 -6.94
N GLN A 11 8.90 -8.49 -8.04
CA GLN A 11 8.29 -7.22 -8.45
C GLN A 11 7.26 -6.75 -7.43
N HIS A 12 6.46 -7.66 -6.89
CA HIS A 12 5.49 -7.31 -5.85
C HIS A 12 6.17 -6.85 -4.56
N THR A 13 7.24 -7.50 -4.15
CA THR A 13 8.05 -7.08 -2.99
C THR A 13 8.58 -5.67 -3.18
N SER A 14 9.06 -5.36 -4.38
CA SER A 14 9.52 -4.02 -4.74
C SER A 14 8.37 -3.00 -4.68
N LEU A 15 7.20 -3.36 -5.20
CA LEU A 15 6.01 -2.51 -5.15
C LEU A 15 5.63 -2.15 -3.71
N GLU A 16 5.64 -3.11 -2.78
CA GLU A 16 5.37 -2.87 -1.36
C GLU A 16 6.39 -1.92 -0.74
N ARG A 17 7.65 -2.05 -1.08
CA ARG A 17 8.72 -1.17 -0.58
C ARG A 17 8.59 0.26 -1.13
N VAL A 18 8.27 0.39 -2.40
CA VAL A 18 8.00 1.69 -3.05
C VAL A 18 6.77 2.33 -2.42
N SER A 19 5.70 1.57 -2.20
CA SER A 19 4.49 2.06 -1.54
C SER A 19 4.76 2.53 -0.12
N SER A 20 5.58 1.81 0.64
CA SER A 20 5.99 2.22 1.99
C SER A 20 6.68 3.58 1.98
N ALA A 21 7.63 3.80 1.06
CA ALA A 21 8.33 5.07 0.92
C ALA A 21 7.38 6.20 0.51
N GLN A 22 6.43 5.90 -0.40
CA GLN A 22 5.45 6.89 -0.85
C GLN A 22 4.50 7.30 0.29
N TYR A 23 4.03 6.35 1.09
CA TYR A 23 3.19 6.65 2.26
C TYR A 23 3.95 7.44 3.32
N LEU A 24 5.25 7.18 3.51
CA LEU A 24 6.07 8.00 4.40
C LEU A 24 6.11 9.46 3.92
N ALA A 25 6.32 9.69 2.63
CA ALA A 25 6.31 11.04 2.06
C ALA A 25 4.97 11.73 2.27
N MET A 26 3.85 11.02 2.11
CA MET A 26 2.51 11.53 2.38
C MET A 26 2.33 11.90 3.85
N SER A 27 2.76 11.04 4.76
CA SER A 27 2.72 11.30 6.21
C SER A 27 3.45 12.60 6.57
N LEU A 28 4.65 12.79 6.03
CA LEU A 28 5.46 13.98 6.29
C LEU A 28 4.81 15.25 5.70
N TRP A 29 4.21 15.15 4.53
CA TRP A 29 3.49 16.26 3.92
C TRP A 29 2.34 16.76 4.80
N PHE A 30 1.58 15.84 5.40
CA PHE A 30 0.53 16.18 6.36
C PHE A 30 1.08 16.75 7.66
N LEU A 31 2.19 16.18 8.16
CA LEU A 31 2.82 16.65 9.40
C LEU A 31 3.28 18.10 9.28
N GLU A 32 3.85 18.47 8.13
CA GLU A 32 4.27 19.85 7.84
C GLU A 32 3.09 20.84 7.84
N ARG A 33 1.87 20.34 7.65
CA ARG A 33 0.63 21.15 7.59
C ARG A 33 -0.21 21.04 8.86
N GLU A 34 0.36 20.48 9.92
CA GLU A 34 -0.31 20.28 11.22
C GLU A 34 -1.56 19.38 11.15
N LEU A 35 -1.68 18.57 10.11
CA LEU A 35 -2.75 17.58 9.97
C LEU A 35 -2.28 16.23 10.51
N ARG A 36 -2.21 16.15 11.85
CA ARG A 36 -1.59 15.02 12.56
C ARG A 36 -2.37 13.72 12.46
N GLY A 37 -3.69 13.80 12.31
CA GLY A 37 -4.53 12.63 12.12
C GLY A 37 -4.27 11.96 10.78
N PHE A 38 -4.24 12.75 9.71
CA PHE A 38 -3.83 12.26 8.39
C PHE A 38 -2.40 11.72 8.42
N SER A 39 -1.48 12.45 9.07
CA SER A 39 -0.08 12.01 9.17
C SER A 39 0.05 10.65 9.84
N SER A 40 -0.64 10.43 10.95
CA SER A 40 -0.66 9.14 11.67
C SER A 40 -1.25 8.02 10.81
N PHE A 41 -2.33 8.31 10.07
CA PHE A 41 -2.96 7.36 9.18
C PHE A 41 -1.95 6.87 8.13
N PHE A 42 -1.29 7.79 7.42
CA PHE A 42 -0.33 7.44 6.37
C PHE A 42 0.97 6.84 6.93
N MET A 43 1.38 7.19 8.14
CA MET A 43 2.51 6.52 8.79
C MET A 43 2.21 5.05 9.07
N LYS A 44 1.00 4.73 9.55
CA LYS A 44 0.58 3.35 9.75
C LYS A 44 0.57 2.58 8.43
N GLU A 45 0.10 3.21 7.34
CA GLU A 45 0.13 2.61 6.00
C GLU A 45 1.58 2.33 5.56
N SER A 46 2.49 3.28 5.79
CA SER A 46 3.91 3.10 5.46
C SER A 46 4.52 1.90 6.17
N LEU A 47 4.28 1.78 7.47
CA LEU A 47 4.79 0.66 8.28
C LEU A 47 4.16 -0.67 7.88
N SER A 48 2.86 -0.67 7.56
CA SER A 48 2.14 -1.84 7.08
C SER A 48 2.72 -2.35 5.76
N GLU A 49 2.99 -1.47 4.80
CA GLU A 49 3.59 -1.85 3.52
C GLU A 49 5.03 -2.37 3.69
N GLN A 50 5.79 -1.81 4.62
CA GLN A 50 7.12 -2.32 4.96
C GLN A 50 7.04 -3.76 5.48
N GLU A 51 6.09 -4.03 6.36
CA GLU A 51 5.86 -5.38 6.90
C GLU A 51 5.41 -6.35 5.80
N HIS A 52 4.53 -5.92 4.89
CA HIS A 52 4.10 -6.72 3.74
C HIS A 52 5.29 -7.13 2.88
N GLY A 53 6.15 -6.20 2.52
CA GLY A 53 7.37 -6.49 1.76
C GLY A 53 8.27 -7.49 2.46
N PHE A 54 8.45 -7.36 3.76
CA PHE A 54 9.22 -8.28 4.57
C PHE A 54 8.60 -9.68 4.59
N ASN A 55 7.26 -9.78 4.69
CA ASN A 55 6.55 -11.05 4.67
C ASN A 55 6.72 -11.79 3.34
N PHE A 56 6.65 -11.07 2.21
CA PHE A 56 6.93 -11.66 0.90
C PHE A 56 8.37 -12.16 0.79
N ALA A 57 9.33 -11.37 1.27
CA ALA A 57 10.74 -11.77 1.27
C ALA A 57 10.97 -13.05 2.12
N LYS A 58 10.40 -13.09 3.33
CA LYS A 58 10.47 -14.27 4.19
C LYS A 58 9.86 -15.50 3.53
N TYR A 59 8.72 -15.33 2.85
CA TYR A 59 8.06 -16.41 2.14
C TYR A 59 8.97 -16.98 1.03
N MET A 60 9.57 -16.12 0.22
CA MET A 60 10.49 -16.56 -0.83
C MET A 60 11.67 -17.33 -0.26
N ILE A 61 12.25 -16.85 0.85
CA ILE A 61 13.35 -17.55 1.54
C ILE A 61 12.89 -18.93 2.05
N ALA A 62 11.69 -18.99 2.64
CA ALA A 62 11.10 -20.26 3.10
C ALA A 62 10.87 -21.25 1.96
N ARG A 63 10.72 -20.74 0.73
CA ARG A 63 10.60 -21.55 -0.49
C ARG A 63 11.96 -21.86 -1.12
N GLY A 64 13.08 -21.57 -0.43
CA GLY A 64 14.43 -21.87 -0.89
C GLY A 64 14.97 -20.89 -1.92
N GLN A 65 14.37 -19.70 -2.04
CA GLN A 65 14.81 -18.68 -2.98
C GLN A 65 15.74 -17.67 -2.31
N THR A 66 16.62 -17.05 -3.08
CA THR A 66 17.41 -15.89 -2.66
C THR A 66 16.63 -14.64 -3.03
N VAL A 67 16.58 -13.68 -2.11
CA VAL A 67 15.88 -12.42 -2.34
C VAL A 67 16.87 -11.33 -2.68
N GLU A 68 16.70 -10.72 -3.86
CA GLU A 68 17.42 -9.52 -4.25
C GLU A 68 16.48 -8.32 -4.07
N LEU A 69 16.98 -7.27 -3.41
CA LEU A 69 16.21 -6.05 -3.18
C LEU A 69 16.56 -5.02 -4.24
N GLU A 70 15.53 -4.57 -4.95
CA GLU A 70 15.67 -3.52 -5.95
C GLU A 70 15.80 -2.13 -5.31
N GLU A 71 16.30 -1.17 -6.07
CA GLU A 71 16.31 0.23 -5.67
C GLU A 71 14.88 0.74 -5.45
N VAL A 72 14.70 1.51 -4.37
CA VAL A 72 13.42 2.18 -4.10
C VAL A 72 13.45 3.56 -4.75
N THR A 73 12.53 3.78 -5.69
CA THR A 73 12.39 5.06 -6.38
C THR A 73 12.06 6.17 -5.39
N LYS A 74 12.68 7.34 -5.57
CA LYS A 74 12.35 8.53 -4.78
C LYS A 74 10.85 8.83 -4.87
N PRO A 75 10.14 8.96 -3.73
CA PRO A 75 8.71 9.20 -3.76
C PRO A 75 8.36 10.60 -4.25
N ILE A 76 7.12 10.78 -4.68
CA ILE A 76 6.50 12.09 -4.90
C ILE A 76 6.34 12.74 -3.54
N GLN A 77 6.71 14.03 -3.41
CA GLN A 77 6.70 14.73 -2.13
C GLN A 77 5.85 16.00 -2.14
N GLU A 78 5.26 16.34 -3.29
CA GLU A 78 4.47 17.56 -3.43
C GLU A 78 3.11 17.28 -4.06
N TRP A 79 2.07 17.83 -3.46
CA TRP A 79 0.71 17.80 -3.95
C TRP A 79 0.07 19.18 -3.76
N LYS A 80 -0.88 19.54 -4.61
CA LYS A 80 -1.58 20.82 -4.53
C LYS A 80 -2.68 20.81 -3.48
N THR A 81 -3.35 19.66 -3.31
CA THR A 81 -4.50 19.52 -2.40
C THR A 81 -4.45 18.18 -1.70
N VAL A 82 -5.17 18.08 -0.58
CA VAL A 82 -5.37 16.81 0.13
C VAL A 82 -6.05 15.79 -0.79
N GLN A 83 -7.01 16.21 -1.60
CA GLN A 83 -7.71 15.31 -2.53
C GLN A 83 -6.76 14.70 -3.55
N GLU A 84 -5.85 15.48 -4.10
CA GLU A 84 -4.85 14.98 -5.06
C GLU A 84 -3.98 13.89 -4.43
N LEU A 85 -3.52 14.11 -3.20
CA LEU A 85 -2.72 13.14 -2.46
C LEU A 85 -3.50 11.85 -2.17
N VAL A 86 -4.71 11.96 -1.65
CA VAL A 86 -5.53 10.80 -1.30
C VAL A 86 -5.98 10.04 -2.56
N THR A 87 -6.19 10.73 -3.68
CA THR A 87 -6.44 10.09 -4.98
C THR A 87 -5.27 9.19 -5.39
N LEU A 88 -4.04 9.68 -5.23
CA LEU A 88 -2.85 8.87 -5.51
C LEU A 88 -2.80 7.64 -4.58
N SER A 89 -3.09 7.82 -3.30
CA SER A 89 -3.06 6.70 -2.35
C SER A 89 -4.11 5.62 -2.69
N PHE A 90 -5.29 6.02 -3.13
CA PHE A 90 -6.29 5.07 -3.62
C PHE A 90 -5.80 4.31 -4.85
N GLN A 91 -5.18 5.00 -5.81
CA GLN A 91 -4.61 4.38 -7.00
C GLN A 91 -3.50 3.38 -6.63
N MET A 92 -2.67 3.70 -5.64
CA MET A 92 -1.64 2.79 -5.16
C MET A 92 -2.25 1.48 -4.63
N GLU A 93 -3.33 1.55 -3.86
CA GLU A 93 -4.02 0.36 -3.36
C GLU A 93 -4.63 -0.47 -4.51
N ALA A 94 -5.22 0.18 -5.51
CA ALA A 94 -5.73 -0.50 -6.70
C ALA A 94 -4.62 -1.22 -7.47
N ASP A 95 -3.45 -0.61 -7.59
CA ASP A 95 -2.29 -1.20 -8.25
C ASP A 95 -1.76 -2.43 -7.48
N VAL A 96 -1.72 -2.36 -6.15
CA VAL A 96 -1.35 -3.49 -5.29
C VAL A 96 -2.33 -4.64 -5.47
N THR A 97 -3.63 -4.36 -5.47
CA THR A 97 -4.66 -5.39 -5.72
C THR A 97 -4.45 -6.07 -7.06
N THR A 98 -4.22 -5.31 -8.12
CA THR A 98 -3.94 -5.86 -9.45
C THR A 98 -2.72 -6.78 -9.43
N SER A 99 -1.66 -6.35 -8.76
CA SER A 99 -0.43 -7.14 -8.61
C SER A 99 -0.68 -8.47 -7.88
N VAL A 100 -1.42 -8.45 -6.78
CA VAL A 100 -1.76 -9.66 -6.01
C VAL A 100 -2.63 -10.61 -6.83
N GLN A 101 -3.60 -10.09 -7.58
CA GLN A 101 -4.44 -10.91 -8.47
C GLN A 101 -3.61 -11.59 -9.57
N GLN A 102 -2.63 -10.89 -10.12
CA GLN A 102 -1.71 -11.48 -11.11
C GLN A 102 -0.85 -12.58 -10.50
N LEU A 103 -0.34 -12.37 -9.28
CA LEU A 103 0.39 -13.39 -8.54
C LEU A 103 -0.45 -14.64 -8.30
N TYR A 104 -1.70 -14.46 -7.88
CA TYR A 104 -2.61 -15.57 -7.63
C TYR A 104 -2.83 -16.38 -8.91
N SER A 105 -3.09 -15.71 -10.03
CA SER A 105 -3.28 -16.37 -11.33
C SER A 105 -2.03 -17.14 -11.78
N LEU A 106 -0.85 -16.57 -11.57
CA LEU A 106 0.42 -17.24 -11.88
C LEU A 106 0.62 -18.49 -11.00
N ALA A 107 0.33 -18.39 -9.72
CA ALA A 107 0.43 -19.51 -8.79
C ALA A 107 -0.52 -20.66 -9.17
N GLU A 108 -1.75 -20.34 -9.55
CA GLU A 108 -2.72 -21.34 -10.00
C GLU A 108 -2.25 -22.04 -11.28
N ARG A 109 -1.79 -21.27 -12.27
CA ARG A 109 -1.30 -21.83 -13.55
C ARG A 109 -0.10 -22.71 -13.41
N SER A 110 0.77 -22.44 -12.42
CA SER A 110 1.94 -23.26 -12.14
C SER A 110 1.67 -24.37 -11.11
N ASN A 111 0.43 -24.55 -10.69
CA ASN A 111 0.01 -25.51 -9.66
C ASN A 111 0.75 -25.32 -8.33
N ASP A 112 1.10 -24.09 -8.00
CA ASP A 112 1.79 -23.77 -6.75
C ASP A 112 0.80 -23.46 -5.65
N THR A 113 0.20 -24.51 -5.08
CA THR A 113 -0.80 -24.41 -4.02
C THR A 113 -0.26 -23.70 -2.78
N ARG A 114 1.02 -23.84 -2.46
CA ARG A 114 1.62 -23.16 -1.32
C ARG A 114 1.59 -21.64 -1.50
N THR A 115 1.82 -21.16 -2.70
CA THR A 115 1.73 -19.73 -2.99
C THR A 115 0.28 -19.24 -2.94
N THR A 116 -0.69 -19.99 -3.45
CA THR A 116 -2.10 -19.58 -3.33
C THR A 116 -2.53 -19.47 -1.86
N VAL A 117 -2.14 -20.42 -1.02
CA VAL A 117 -2.42 -20.38 0.42
C VAL A 117 -1.75 -19.18 1.09
N PHE A 118 -0.53 -18.86 0.71
CA PHE A 118 0.17 -17.68 1.20
C PHE A 118 -0.56 -16.39 0.81
N LEU A 119 -1.10 -16.33 -0.41
CA LEU A 119 -1.76 -15.13 -0.94
C LEU A 119 -3.19 -14.93 -0.43
N ASP A 120 -3.89 -15.97 0.05
CA ASP A 120 -5.26 -15.85 0.52
C ASP A 120 -5.44 -14.75 1.58
N PRO A 121 -4.67 -14.71 2.68
CA PRO A 121 -4.81 -13.61 3.65
C PRO A 121 -4.35 -12.26 3.09
N VAL A 122 -3.44 -12.24 2.13
CA VAL A 122 -2.99 -11.00 1.47
C VAL A 122 -4.13 -10.39 0.67
N ILE A 123 -4.88 -11.19 -0.08
CA ILE A 123 -6.05 -10.73 -0.83
C ILE A 123 -7.14 -10.22 0.11
N ASP A 124 -7.41 -10.95 1.19
CA ASP A 124 -8.43 -10.55 2.19
C ASP A 124 -8.09 -9.19 2.81
N GLU A 125 -6.84 -8.99 3.20
CA GLU A 125 -6.37 -7.71 3.73
C GLU A 125 -6.45 -6.60 2.69
N GLN A 126 -6.16 -6.90 1.43
CA GLN A 126 -6.20 -5.92 0.34
C GLN A 126 -7.61 -5.40 0.06
N ILE A 127 -8.63 -6.25 0.20
CA ILE A 127 -10.04 -5.83 0.11
C ILE A 127 -10.34 -4.76 1.16
N LYS A 128 -9.88 -4.97 2.39
CA LYS A 128 -10.07 -4.02 3.50
C LYS A 128 -9.31 -2.71 3.26
N SER A 129 -8.09 -2.80 2.77
CA SER A 129 -7.26 -1.63 2.48
C SER A 129 -7.86 -0.75 1.38
N GLU A 130 -8.37 -1.35 0.31
CA GLU A 130 -9.06 -0.60 -0.75
C GLU A 130 -10.33 0.07 -0.22
N ASP A 131 -11.13 -0.65 0.56
CA ASP A 131 -12.37 -0.12 1.13
C ASP A 131 -12.07 1.08 2.05
N GLU A 132 -11.10 0.97 2.93
CA GLU A 132 -10.69 2.03 3.84
C GLU A 132 -10.21 3.28 3.08
N MET A 133 -9.40 3.08 2.05
CA MET A 133 -8.87 4.18 1.25
C MET A 133 -9.96 4.82 0.38
N ALA A 134 -10.89 4.04 -0.17
CA ALA A 134 -12.05 4.54 -0.90
C ALA A 134 -12.94 5.39 0.01
N TYR A 135 -13.16 4.94 1.24
CA TYR A 135 -13.92 5.68 2.24
C TYR A 135 -13.27 7.03 2.56
N LEU A 136 -11.95 7.04 2.80
CA LEU A 136 -11.22 8.28 3.06
C LEU A 136 -11.29 9.23 1.85
N LEU A 137 -11.07 8.71 0.65
CA LEU A 137 -11.16 9.52 -0.57
C LEU A 137 -12.56 10.11 -0.76
N GLY A 138 -13.61 9.33 -0.49
CA GLY A 138 -14.99 9.81 -0.55
C GLY A 138 -15.25 10.99 0.38
N LYS A 139 -14.77 10.89 1.62
CA LYS A 139 -14.86 11.99 2.60
C LYS A 139 -14.10 13.23 2.15
N VAL A 140 -12.89 13.04 1.67
CA VAL A 140 -12.03 14.15 1.21
C VAL A 140 -12.65 14.85 0.00
N LYS A 141 -13.22 14.09 -0.95
CA LYS A 141 -13.94 14.67 -2.09
C LYS A 141 -15.17 15.49 -1.62
N PHE A 142 -15.93 14.93 -0.68
CA PHE A 142 -17.10 15.61 -0.14
C PHE A 142 -16.73 16.90 0.59
N ALA A 143 -15.57 16.93 1.26
CA ALA A 143 -15.04 18.12 1.92
C ALA A 143 -14.70 19.26 0.95
N ASN A 144 -14.45 18.94 -0.31
CA ASN A 144 -14.17 19.90 -1.38
C ASN A 144 -13.10 20.94 -1.00
N ASN A 145 -12.01 20.46 -0.40
CA ASN A 145 -10.85 21.27 0.03
C ASN A 145 -11.20 22.36 1.07
N ASP A 146 -12.33 22.27 1.75
CA ASP A 146 -12.67 23.18 2.84
C ASP A 146 -11.82 22.88 4.08
N PRO A 147 -11.05 23.85 4.61
CA PRO A 147 -10.19 23.61 5.76
C PRO A 147 -10.92 23.08 6.99
N SER A 148 -12.10 23.61 7.30
CA SER A 148 -12.89 23.16 8.46
C SER A 148 -13.30 21.71 8.33
N ALA A 149 -13.76 21.30 7.15
CA ALA A 149 -14.13 19.90 6.89
C ALA A 149 -12.91 18.98 6.95
N LEU A 150 -11.76 19.41 6.43
CA LEU A 150 -10.51 18.64 6.50
C LEU A 150 -10.05 18.47 7.95
N PHE A 151 -10.19 19.47 8.81
CA PHE A 151 -9.85 19.34 10.24
C PHE A 151 -10.77 18.34 10.95
N ILE A 152 -12.04 18.27 10.58
CA ILE A 152 -12.96 17.26 11.13
C ILE A 152 -12.50 15.85 10.76
N ILE A 153 -12.15 15.63 9.50
CA ILE A 153 -11.61 14.33 9.05
C ILE A 153 -10.32 14.01 9.79
N ASP A 154 -9.42 14.98 9.91
CA ASP A 154 -8.17 14.83 10.63
C ASP A 154 -8.38 14.38 12.08
N ASN A 155 -9.33 14.99 12.77
CA ASN A 155 -9.68 14.62 14.13
C ASN A 155 -10.23 13.19 14.23
N GLU A 156 -11.06 12.77 13.28
CA GLU A 156 -11.57 11.40 13.22
C GLU A 156 -10.43 10.40 13.07
N LEU A 157 -9.46 10.68 12.20
CA LEU A 157 -8.29 9.82 11.97
C LEU A 157 -7.38 9.73 13.19
N ASN A 158 -7.31 10.79 13.99
CA ASN A 158 -6.45 10.87 15.17
C ASN A 158 -6.99 10.06 16.36
N ILE A 159 -8.28 9.74 16.37
CA ILE A 159 -8.94 8.93 17.42
C ILE A 159 -8.62 7.44 17.23
N ASN A 160 -8.40 7.02 16.02
CA ASN A 160 -8.13 5.63 15.66
C ASN A 160 -6.63 5.37 15.57
#